data_4d261e0f5a7e957ebe928b88634a3be4
#
_entry.id   4d261e0f5a7e957ebe928b88634a3be4
#
_cell.length_a   1.000
_cell.length_b   1.000
_cell.length_c   1.000
_cell.angle_alpha   90.00
_cell.angle_beta   90.00
_cell.angle_gamma   90.00
#
_symmetry.space_group_name_H-M   'P 1'
#
loop_
_entity.id
_entity.type
_entity.pdbx_description
1 polymer ?
#
loop_
_entity_poly.entity_id
_entity_poly.type
_entity_poly.pdbx_seq_one_letter_code
_entity_poly.pdbx_strand_id
1 'polypeptide(L)'
;MIKYSEEEVKDSDGGDVYIPKEEFEEGSYYCEVKEVRDGKRAKQYGICYKEVESGDIICWDNLTFDGKALGIAHKKILMLDPGFKVGEEYDEQNLVGKRVNLLLENETFNGRTSLRPKFKSENFGYSAEADVPF
;
A
#
# COMPACT_ATOMS: atom_id res chain seq x y z
N MET A 1 -18.96 -10.35 -11.66
CA MET A 1 -18.59 -10.04 -10.28
C MET A 1 -18.21 -11.32 -9.54
N ILE A 2 -17.08 -11.34 -8.89
CA ILE A 2 -16.62 -12.49 -8.13
C ILE A 2 -17.11 -12.33 -6.70
N LYS A 3 -17.77 -13.37 -6.18
CA LYS A 3 -18.29 -13.36 -4.82
C LYS A 3 -17.96 -14.68 -4.13
N TYR A 4 -17.25 -14.62 -3.01
CA TYR A 4 -16.95 -15.77 -2.18
C TYR A 4 -16.82 -15.33 -0.74
N SER A 5 -16.93 -16.28 0.19
CA SER A 5 -16.81 -15.98 1.62
C SER A 5 -15.36 -16.06 2.09
N GLU A 6 -15.07 -15.41 3.22
CA GLU A 6 -13.76 -15.55 3.85
C GLU A 6 -13.48 -16.98 4.29
N GLU A 7 -14.52 -17.72 4.70
CA GLU A 7 -14.38 -19.12 5.08
C GLU A 7 -13.95 -19.99 3.91
N GLU A 8 -14.49 -19.74 2.73
CA GLU A 8 -14.08 -20.46 1.52
C GLU A 8 -12.59 -20.24 1.21
N VAL A 9 -12.11 -19.03 1.43
CA VAL A 9 -10.69 -18.73 1.24
C VAL A 9 -9.84 -19.42 2.30
N LYS A 10 -10.28 -19.42 3.56
CA LYS A 10 -9.56 -20.09 4.65
C LYS A 10 -9.49 -21.59 4.47
N ASP A 11 -10.57 -22.19 3.95
CA ASP A 11 -10.64 -23.63 3.70
C ASP A 11 -9.84 -24.02 2.45
N SER A 12 -9.43 -23.07 1.67
CA SER A 12 -8.62 -23.28 0.49
C SER A 12 -7.14 -23.27 0.89
N ASP A 13 -6.41 -24.29 0.49
CA ASP A 13 -4.99 -24.40 0.79
C ASP A 13 -4.18 -23.22 0.27
N GLY A 14 -4.58 -22.66 -0.84
CA GLY A 14 -3.92 -21.50 -1.40
C GLY A 14 -4.10 -20.25 -0.58
N GLY A 15 -5.23 -20.14 0.16
CA GLY A 15 -5.50 -18.99 1.02
C GLY A 15 -4.68 -19.01 2.30
N ASP A 16 -4.39 -20.19 2.79
CA ASP A 16 -3.72 -20.35 4.07
C ASP A 16 -2.21 -20.25 3.98
N VAL A 17 -1.67 -20.38 2.81
CA VAL A 17 -0.24 -20.61 2.65
C VAL A 17 0.43 -19.51 1.87
N TYR A 18 -0.10 -18.31 1.92
CA TYR A 18 0.66 -17.21 1.40
C TYR A 18 1.79 -16.86 2.37
N ILE A 19 2.90 -17.54 2.20
CA ILE A 19 4.13 -17.21 2.93
C ILE A 19 4.95 -16.38 1.96
N PRO A 20 5.20 -15.11 2.28
CA PRO A 20 6.15 -14.32 1.48
C PRO A 20 7.47 -15.10 1.43
N LYS A 21 8.00 -15.26 0.23
CA LYS A 21 9.25 -16.01 0.05
C LYS A 21 10.44 -15.38 0.77
N GLU A 22 10.35 -14.10 1.06
CA GLU A 22 11.38 -13.39 1.79
C GLU A 22 10.72 -12.54 2.85
N GLU A 23 11.28 -12.57 4.05
CA GLU A 23 10.91 -11.63 5.09
C GLU A 23 11.75 -10.38 4.87
N PHE A 24 11.07 -9.27 4.65
CA PHE A 24 11.72 -7.98 4.55
C PHE A 24 11.93 -7.40 5.94
N GLU A 25 13.08 -6.79 6.16
CA GLU A 25 13.36 -6.08 7.40
C GLU A 25 12.85 -4.64 7.31
N GLU A 26 12.71 -3.99 8.47
CA GLU A 26 12.41 -2.56 8.50
C GLU A 26 13.47 -1.78 7.74
N GLY A 27 13.06 -0.76 7.03
CA GLY A 27 13.98 0.09 6.25
C GLY A 27 13.29 0.78 5.09
N SER A 28 14.10 1.36 4.22
CA SER A 28 13.63 2.07 3.03
C SER A 28 13.69 1.17 1.81
N TYR A 29 12.62 1.15 1.03
CA TYR A 29 12.50 0.32 -0.15
C TYR A 29 11.90 1.09 -1.31
N TYR A 30 12.44 0.87 -2.49
CA TYR A 30 11.85 1.40 -3.71
C TYR A 30 10.77 0.45 -4.20
N CYS A 31 9.55 0.96 -4.24
CA CYS A 31 8.35 0.14 -4.44
C CYS A 31 7.53 0.60 -5.62
N GLU A 32 6.74 -0.33 -6.14
CA GLU A 32 5.79 -0.07 -7.21
C GLU A 32 4.41 -0.56 -6.79
N VAL A 33 3.38 0.20 -7.13
CA VAL A 33 2.01 -0.23 -6.90
C VAL A 33 1.69 -1.40 -7.82
N LYS A 34 1.42 -2.54 -7.23
CA LYS A 34 1.05 -3.76 -7.95
C LYS A 34 -0.43 -3.80 -8.27
N GLU A 35 -1.25 -3.46 -7.28
CA GLU A 35 -2.70 -3.42 -7.46
C GLU A 35 -3.36 -2.45 -6.48
N VAL A 36 -4.56 -2.02 -6.84
CA VAL A 36 -5.41 -1.19 -6.01
C VAL A 36 -6.76 -1.86 -5.89
N ARG A 37 -7.24 -2.01 -4.67
CA ARG A 37 -8.54 -2.61 -4.36
C ARG A 37 -9.41 -1.66 -3.58
N ASP A 38 -10.73 -1.82 -3.69
CA ASP A 38 -11.66 -1.13 -2.82
C ASP A 38 -11.44 -1.60 -1.38
N GLY A 39 -11.47 -0.66 -0.45
CA GLY A 39 -11.39 -0.96 0.97
C GLY A 39 -12.76 -1.30 1.57
N LYS A 40 -12.77 -1.54 2.87
CA LYS A 40 -14.01 -1.87 3.60
C LYS A 40 -14.96 -0.70 3.75
N ARG A 41 -14.44 0.52 3.70
CA ARG A 41 -15.21 1.76 3.84
C ARG A 41 -15.34 2.45 2.50
N ALA A 42 -16.36 3.29 2.38
CA ALA A 42 -16.48 4.18 1.23
C ALA A 42 -15.24 5.08 1.14
N LYS A 43 -14.78 5.36 -0.07
CA LYS A 43 -13.61 6.20 -0.33
C LYS A 43 -12.30 5.68 0.26
N GLN A 44 -12.25 4.41 0.62
CA GLN A 44 -11.05 3.74 1.10
C GLN A 44 -10.54 2.76 0.05
N TYR A 45 -9.22 2.77 -0.16
CA TYR A 45 -8.58 1.88 -1.12
C TYR A 45 -7.39 1.19 -0.47
N GLY A 46 -7.26 -0.11 -0.74
CA GLY A 46 -6.07 -0.87 -0.37
C GLY A 46 -5.06 -0.83 -1.49
N ILE A 47 -3.85 -0.46 -1.17
CA ILE A 47 -2.75 -0.37 -2.13
C ILE A 47 -1.74 -1.47 -1.82
N CYS A 48 -1.50 -2.34 -2.79
CA CYS A 48 -0.49 -3.38 -2.68
C CYS A 48 0.80 -2.92 -3.34
N TYR A 49 1.87 -2.98 -2.58
CA TYR A 49 3.20 -2.61 -3.06
C TYR A 49 4.08 -3.83 -3.24
N LYS A 50 4.85 -3.84 -4.32
CA LYS A 50 5.95 -4.78 -4.50
C LYS A 50 7.27 -4.01 -4.47
N GLU A 51 8.33 -4.66 -3.99
CA GLU A 51 9.66 -4.11 -4.11
C GLU A 51 10.11 -4.24 -5.55
N VAL A 52 10.63 -3.14 -6.12
CA VAL A 52 11.05 -3.11 -7.53
C VAL A 52 12.19 -4.08 -7.78
N GLU A 53 13.16 -4.14 -6.86
CA GLU A 53 14.35 -4.99 -7.03
C GLU A 53 14.02 -6.47 -7.06
N SER A 54 13.25 -6.95 -6.10
CA SER A 54 12.91 -8.38 -5.99
C SER A 54 11.66 -8.78 -6.78
N GLY A 55 10.76 -7.83 -7.01
CA GLY A 55 9.46 -8.10 -7.59
C GLY A 55 8.45 -8.71 -6.62
N ASP A 56 8.83 -8.89 -5.36
CA ASP A 56 7.97 -9.50 -4.35
C ASP A 56 7.07 -8.47 -3.66
N ILE A 57 5.88 -8.92 -3.27
CA ILE A 57 4.99 -8.08 -2.47
C ILE A 57 5.66 -7.81 -1.13
N ILE A 58 5.71 -6.54 -0.76
CA ILE A 58 6.36 -6.12 0.49
C ILE A 58 5.38 -5.61 1.53
N CYS A 59 4.35 -4.90 1.13
CA CYS A 59 3.36 -4.38 2.08
C CYS A 59 2.05 -3.99 1.41
N TRP A 60 1.05 -3.78 2.27
CA TRP A 60 -0.22 -3.16 1.91
C TRP A 60 -0.39 -1.89 2.72
N ASP A 61 -1.03 -0.90 2.14
CA ASP A 61 -1.43 0.30 2.84
C ASP A 61 -2.85 0.69 2.46
N ASN A 62 -3.52 1.42 3.33
CA ASN A 62 -4.87 1.91 3.10
C ASN A 62 -4.85 3.42 2.92
N LEU A 63 -5.49 3.90 1.86
CA LEU A 63 -5.73 5.32 1.66
C LEU A 63 -7.23 5.58 1.81
N THR A 64 -7.58 6.43 2.77
CA THR A 64 -8.98 6.79 3.03
C THR A 64 -9.17 8.25 2.71
N PHE A 65 -9.90 8.53 1.62
CA PHE A 65 -10.12 9.90 1.13
C PHE A 65 -11.35 10.51 1.76
N ASP A 66 -11.44 10.44 3.08
CA ASP A 66 -12.57 10.96 3.83
C ASP A 66 -12.17 11.28 5.27
N GLY A 67 -12.88 12.21 5.89
CA GLY A 67 -12.72 12.53 7.29
C GLY A 67 -11.30 12.98 7.66
N LYS A 68 -10.86 12.56 8.83
CA LYS A 68 -9.52 12.93 9.36
C LYS A 68 -8.38 12.31 8.57
N ALA A 69 -8.64 11.22 7.88
CA ALA A 69 -7.62 10.52 7.10
C ALA A 69 -7.38 11.15 5.72
N LEU A 70 -8.24 12.09 5.29
CA LEU A 70 -8.13 12.70 3.97
C LEU A 70 -6.80 13.42 3.77
N GLY A 71 -6.34 14.18 4.76
CA GLY A 71 -5.07 14.91 4.65
C GLY A 71 -3.88 13.99 4.47
N ILE A 72 -3.90 12.85 5.15
CA ILE A 72 -2.85 11.83 5.04
C ILE A 72 -2.89 11.20 3.65
N ALA A 73 -4.07 10.78 3.20
CA ALA A 73 -4.24 10.19 1.88
C ALA A 73 -3.84 11.17 0.77
N HIS A 74 -4.15 12.44 0.93
CA HIS A 74 -3.78 13.49 -0.01
C HIS A 74 -2.26 13.60 -0.16
N LYS A 75 -1.53 13.60 0.95
CA LYS A 75 -0.07 13.64 0.89
C LYS A 75 0.51 12.41 0.20
N LYS A 76 -0.03 11.25 0.51
CA LYS A 76 0.44 9.98 -0.08
C LYS A 76 0.18 9.93 -1.58
N ILE A 77 -1.01 10.32 -2.04
CA ILE A 77 -1.31 10.28 -3.47
C ILE A 77 -0.45 11.25 -4.27
N LEU A 78 -0.09 12.40 -3.69
CA LEU A 78 0.82 13.33 -4.35
C LEU A 78 2.24 12.79 -4.47
N MET A 79 2.66 11.93 -3.55
CA MET A 79 3.95 11.23 -3.67
C MET A 79 3.92 10.16 -4.76
N LEU A 80 2.78 9.49 -4.91
CA LEU A 80 2.59 8.46 -5.94
C LEU A 80 2.40 9.07 -7.33
N ASP A 81 1.59 10.09 -7.40
CA ASP A 81 1.25 10.76 -8.67
C ASP A 81 1.22 12.28 -8.47
N PRO A 82 2.35 12.97 -8.72
CA PRO A 82 2.40 14.42 -8.58
C PRO A 82 1.44 15.17 -9.51
N GLY A 83 0.94 14.52 -10.54
CA GLY A 83 -0.04 15.09 -11.45
C GLY A 83 -1.47 15.09 -10.93
N PHE A 84 -1.71 14.49 -9.78
CA PHE A 84 -3.03 14.47 -9.16
C PHE A 84 -3.53 15.90 -8.87
N LYS A 85 -4.80 16.16 -9.20
CA LYS A 85 -5.42 17.47 -8.98
C LYS A 85 -6.68 17.34 -8.15
N VAL A 86 -6.72 18.10 -7.07
CA VAL A 86 -7.90 18.18 -6.19
C VAL A 86 -9.09 18.74 -6.99
N GLY A 87 -10.26 18.15 -6.76
CA GLY A 87 -11.51 18.59 -7.40
C GLY A 87 -11.79 17.92 -8.74
N GLU A 88 -10.86 17.17 -9.28
CA GLU A 88 -11.06 16.39 -10.49
C GLU A 88 -11.26 14.91 -10.15
N GLU A 89 -12.05 14.21 -10.97
CA GLU A 89 -12.17 12.76 -10.82
C GLU A 89 -10.85 12.09 -11.13
N TYR A 90 -10.50 11.11 -10.33
CA TYR A 90 -9.27 10.35 -10.48
C TYR A 90 -9.58 8.86 -10.37
N ASP A 91 -9.24 8.12 -11.42
CA ASP A 91 -9.37 6.68 -11.40
C ASP A 91 -8.22 6.08 -10.58
N GLU A 92 -8.55 5.42 -9.47
CA GLU A 92 -7.56 4.81 -8.59
C GLU A 92 -6.69 3.76 -9.28
N GLN A 93 -7.17 3.17 -10.37
CA GLN A 93 -6.37 2.22 -11.13
C GLN A 93 -5.20 2.89 -11.86
N ASN A 94 -5.22 4.20 -12.00
CA ASN A 94 -4.07 4.95 -12.53
C ASN A 94 -2.85 4.89 -11.61
N LEU A 95 -3.06 4.51 -10.35
CA LEU A 95 -1.94 4.32 -9.42
C LEU A 95 -1.14 3.07 -9.71
N VAL A 96 -1.73 2.06 -10.36
CA VAL A 96 -1.02 0.82 -10.69
C VAL A 96 0.17 1.13 -11.58
N GLY A 97 1.34 0.66 -11.18
CA GLY A 97 2.61 0.94 -11.88
C GLY A 97 3.34 2.18 -11.40
N LYS A 98 2.72 3.01 -10.59
CA LYS A 98 3.40 4.16 -9.99
C LYS A 98 4.41 3.68 -8.97
N ARG A 99 5.52 4.40 -8.87
CA ARG A 99 6.63 4.05 -7.99
C ARG A 99 6.83 5.10 -6.91
N VAL A 100 7.28 4.64 -5.77
CA VAL A 100 7.49 5.50 -4.61
C VAL A 100 8.53 4.84 -3.70
N ASN A 101 9.29 5.64 -2.99
CA ASN A 101 10.16 5.14 -1.95
C ASN A 101 9.39 5.08 -0.64
N LEU A 102 9.38 3.91 -0.01
CA LEU A 102 8.66 3.68 1.24
C LEU A 102 9.64 3.42 2.38
N LEU A 103 9.44 4.14 3.47
CA LEU A 103 10.09 3.83 4.74
C LEU A 103 9.14 2.94 5.52
N LEU A 104 9.54 1.70 5.77
CA LEU A 104 8.69 0.68 6.36
C LEU A 104 9.11 0.33 7.77
N GLU A 105 8.13 0.08 8.63
CA GLU A 105 8.33 -0.41 9.99
C GLU A 105 7.42 -1.60 10.26
N ASN A 106 7.80 -2.41 11.22
CA ASN A 106 6.96 -3.51 11.67
C ASN A 106 5.81 -2.97 12.53
N GLU A 107 4.62 -3.41 12.21
CA GLU A 107 3.43 -3.10 12.97
C GLU A 107 2.74 -4.41 13.36
N THR A 108 2.39 -4.52 14.63
CA THR A 108 1.70 -5.70 15.15
C THR A 108 0.23 -5.37 15.38
N PHE A 109 -0.64 -6.14 14.75
CA PHE A 109 -2.09 -6.03 14.91
C PHE A 109 -2.70 -7.41 15.04
N ASN A 110 -3.48 -7.63 16.09
CA ASN A 110 -4.09 -8.93 16.38
C ASN A 110 -3.09 -10.09 16.38
N GLY A 111 -1.91 -9.86 16.95
CA GLY A 111 -0.87 -10.89 17.05
C GLY A 111 -0.10 -11.15 15.76
N ARG A 112 -0.40 -10.42 14.70
CA ARG A 112 0.33 -10.53 13.43
C ARG A 112 1.19 -9.31 13.23
N THR A 113 2.44 -9.55 12.84
CA THR A 113 3.40 -8.49 12.52
C THR A 113 3.55 -8.41 11.01
N SER A 114 3.42 -7.21 10.48
CA SER A 114 3.62 -6.92 9.07
C SER A 114 4.35 -5.61 8.89
N LEU A 115 5.02 -5.46 7.76
CA LEU A 115 5.63 -4.18 7.39
C LEU A 115 4.55 -3.22 6.90
N ARG A 116 4.66 -1.99 7.35
CA ARG A 116 3.79 -0.91 6.91
C ARG A 116 4.57 0.39 6.79
N PRO A 117 4.10 1.34 5.95
CA PRO A 117 4.72 2.66 5.91
C PRO A 117 4.76 3.29 7.30
N LYS A 118 5.90 3.85 7.64
CA LYS A 118 6.14 4.42 8.97
C LYS A 118 5.28 5.65 9.21
N PHE A 119 4.23 5.49 9.98
CA PHE A 119 3.21 6.52 10.19
C PHE A 119 3.76 7.79 10.84
N LYS A 120 4.69 7.64 11.79
CA LYS A 120 5.27 8.78 12.52
C LYS A 120 6.52 9.34 11.85
N SER A 121 6.56 9.33 10.54
CA SER A 121 7.65 9.90 9.76
C SER A 121 7.13 10.95 8.80
N GLU A 122 8.04 11.65 8.14
CA GLU A 122 7.67 12.63 7.13
C GLU A 122 6.84 11.98 6.03
N ASN A 123 5.75 12.63 5.65
CA ASN A 123 4.80 12.14 4.65
C ASN A 123 4.36 10.70 4.89
N PHE A 124 4.29 10.31 6.17
CA PHE A 124 3.81 8.98 6.58
C PHE A 124 4.57 7.83 5.91
N GLY A 125 5.88 8.01 5.78
CA GLY A 125 6.77 7.01 5.19
C GLY A 125 6.88 7.04 3.67
N TYR A 126 6.21 7.95 3.01
CA TYR A 126 6.25 8.09 1.54
C TYR A 126 7.26 9.14 1.12
N SER A 127 8.05 8.84 0.10
CA SER A 127 8.94 9.79 -0.55
C SER A 127 8.81 9.67 -2.05
N ALA A 128 8.88 10.78 -2.74
CA ALA A 128 8.76 10.80 -4.19
C ALA A 128 9.89 9.98 -4.86
N GLU A 129 9.61 9.44 -6.04
CA GLU A 129 10.58 8.66 -6.80
C GLU A 129 11.91 9.41 -7.00
N ALA A 130 11.83 10.72 -7.23
CA ALA A 130 13.01 11.57 -7.43
C ALA A 130 13.92 11.64 -6.20
N ASP A 131 13.42 11.27 -5.03
CA ASP A 131 14.16 11.31 -3.77
C ASP A 131 14.86 9.99 -3.46
N VAL A 132 14.78 9.01 -4.36
CA VAL A 132 15.41 7.72 -4.15
C VAL A 132 16.92 7.87 -4.17
N PRO A 133 17.62 7.56 -3.08
CA PRO A 133 19.08 7.61 -3.07
C PRO A 133 19.63 6.41 -3.85
N PHE A 134 20.56 6.69 -4.68
CA PHE A 134 21.32 5.67 -5.40
C PHE A 134 22.76 5.68 -4.97
#